data_2a476adab485c171de65822105d6cf76
#
_entry.id   2a476adab485c171de65822105d6cf76
#
_cell.length_a   1.000
_cell.length_b   1.000
_cell.length_c   1.000
_cell.angle_alpha   90.00
_cell.angle_beta   90.00
_cell.angle_gamma   90.00
#
_symmetry.space_group_name_H-M   'P 1'
#
loop_
_entity.id
_entity.type
_entity.pdbx_description
1 polymer ?
#
loop_
_entity_poly.entity_id
_entity_poly.type
_entity_poly.pdbx_seq_one_letter_code
_entity_poly.pdbx_strand_id
1 'polypeptide(L)'
;METKFYEISQNNTGGSFVTDNKLCHRLFIEAESEKEAISKAEDLGCYWNGVDEGQDCPCCGDRWYPSGHSVDLEDMNKKWGGYEVSEWLEKGKIASDEDVIKSFKSSYKKSKWLTEPIVEEKYGSKRVIGKIKLESIEQYAQVMANLYGWTKPDCRIFYKDGTVKEIFSKKLK
;
A
#
# COMPACT_ATOMS: atom_id res chain seq x y z
N MET A 1 22.31 -14.85 -2.03
CA MET A 1 22.19 -13.43 -1.60
C MET A 1 20.81 -13.24 -0.96
N GLU A 2 20.71 -12.39 0.06
CA GLU A 2 19.45 -12.10 0.74
C GLU A 2 18.57 -11.25 -0.15
N THR A 3 17.29 -11.63 -0.31
CA THR A 3 16.32 -10.87 -1.08
C THR A 3 15.61 -9.86 -0.20
N LYS A 4 15.17 -8.76 -0.79
CA LYS A 4 14.38 -7.70 -0.16
C LYS A 4 13.20 -7.33 -1.05
N PHE A 5 12.21 -6.68 -0.49
CA PHE A 5 11.11 -6.13 -1.28
C PHE A 5 11.37 -4.67 -1.65
N TYR A 6 11.07 -4.35 -2.90
CA TYR A 6 11.15 -3.00 -3.45
C TYR A 6 9.76 -2.56 -3.89
N GLU A 7 9.38 -1.36 -3.48
CA GLU A 7 8.08 -0.79 -3.83
C GLU A 7 8.19 0.00 -5.13
N ILE A 8 7.24 -0.21 -6.02
CA ILE A 8 7.03 0.60 -7.22
C ILE A 8 5.60 1.08 -7.20
N SER A 9 5.42 2.38 -7.18
CA SER A 9 4.10 3.00 -7.12
C SER A 9 3.72 3.66 -8.43
N GLN A 10 2.42 3.74 -8.67
CA GLN A 10 1.84 4.37 -9.83
C GLN A 10 1.17 5.69 -9.47
N ASN A 11 1.44 6.72 -10.25
CA ASN A 11 0.71 7.97 -10.25
C ASN A 11 -0.46 7.90 -11.26
N ASN A 12 -1.53 8.65 -11.01
CA ASN A 12 -2.70 8.74 -11.88
C ASN A 12 -2.53 9.73 -13.04
N THR A 13 -1.37 9.75 -13.68
CA THR A 13 -1.13 10.62 -14.83
C THR A 13 -2.23 10.47 -15.88
N GLY A 14 -2.69 11.59 -16.45
CA GLY A 14 -3.85 11.58 -17.36
C GLY A 14 -5.19 11.25 -16.67
N GLY A 15 -5.26 11.28 -15.34
CA GLY A 15 -6.49 11.06 -14.55
C GLY A 15 -6.87 9.59 -14.35
N SER A 16 -5.98 8.65 -14.68
CA SER A 16 -6.28 7.21 -14.55
C SER A 16 -5.08 6.38 -14.09
N PHE A 17 -5.36 5.23 -13.48
CA PHE A 17 -4.39 4.18 -13.19
C PHE A 17 -4.45 3.10 -14.27
N VAL A 18 -3.29 2.58 -14.66
CA VAL A 18 -3.20 1.36 -15.46
C VAL A 18 -3.40 0.16 -14.53
N THR A 19 -4.40 -0.66 -14.83
CA THR A 19 -4.71 -1.87 -14.07
C THR A 19 -5.05 -3.00 -15.05
N ASP A 20 -4.30 -4.07 -14.95
CA ASP A 20 -4.51 -5.28 -15.79
C ASP A 20 -4.19 -6.53 -14.95
N ASN A 21 -3.86 -7.65 -15.62
CA ASN A 21 -3.49 -8.89 -14.95
C ASN A 21 -2.09 -8.87 -14.29
N LYS A 22 -1.27 -7.84 -14.52
CA LYS A 22 0.07 -7.67 -13.96
C LYS A 22 0.21 -6.40 -13.13
N LEU A 23 -0.36 -5.29 -13.62
CA LEU A 23 -0.18 -3.95 -13.08
C LEU A 23 -1.34 -3.54 -12.19
N CYS A 24 -1.04 -2.76 -11.14
CA CYS A 24 -1.99 -2.10 -10.26
C CYS A 24 -1.33 -0.87 -9.62
N HIS A 25 -2.00 -0.23 -8.66
CA HIS A 25 -1.49 1.00 -8.05
C HIS A 25 -0.10 0.83 -7.40
N ARG A 26 0.17 -0.30 -6.71
CA ARG A 26 1.45 -0.57 -6.05
C ARG A 26 1.92 -2.00 -6.29
N LEU A 27 3.20 -2.11 -6.63
CA LEU A 27 3.87 -3.38 -6.80
C LEU A 27 4.97 -3.50 -5.75
N PHE A 28 5.03 -4.65 -5.09
CA PHE A 28 6.12 -5.03 -4.19
C PHE A 28 6.86 -6.19 -4.83
N ILE A 29 8.10 -5.99 -5.20
CA ILE A 29 8.90 -6.96 -5.96
C ILE A 29 10.04 -7.48 -5.11
N GLU A 30 10.08 -8.78 -4.88
CA GLU A 30 11.20 -9.44 -4.21
C GLU A 30 12.39 -9.59 -5.16
N ALA A 31 13.53 -9.00 -4.77
CA ALA A 31 14.75 -8.99 -5.58
C ALA A 31 16.00 -8.90 -4.70
N GLU A 32 17.15 -9.21 -5.26
CA GLU A 32 18.44 -9.10 -4.60
C GLU A 32 18.99 -7.66 -4.63
N SER A 33 18.48 -6.84 -5.55
CA SER A 33 18.85 -5.42 -5.69
C SER A 33 17.73 -4.61 -6.29
N GLU A 34 17.79 -3.29 -6.12
CA GLU A 34 16.88 -2.35 -6.75
C GLU A 34 16.90 -2.47 -8.27
N LYS A 35 18.09 -2.63 -8.87
CA LYS A 35 18.24 -2.81 -10.31
C LYS A 35 17.48 -4.03 -10.84
N GLU A 36 17.54 -5.14 -10.12
CA GLU A 36 16.77 -6.34 -10.46
C GLU A 36 15.26 -6.10 -10.32
N ALA A 37 14.84 -5.41 -9.26
CA ALA A 37 13.43 -5.08 -9.08
C ALA A 37 12.90 -4.17 -10.19
N ILE A 38 13.68 -3.18 -10.61
CA ILE A 38 13.37 -2.29 -11.74
C ILE A 38 13.24 -3.10 -13.02
N SER A 39 14.19 -3.99 -13.33
CA SER A 39 14.13 -4.83 -14.54
C SER A 39 12.90 -5.73 -14.53
N LYS A 40 12.55 -6.33 -13.39
CA LYS A 40 11.31 -7.12 -13.25
C LYS A 40 10.06 -6.27 -13.46
N ALA A 41 10.05 -5.02 -12.98
CA ALA A 41 8.94 -4.11 -13.20
C ALA A 41 8.76 -3.74 -14.67
N GLU A 42 9.86 -3.55 -15.40
CA GLU A 42 9.84 -3.33 -16.86
C GLU A 42 9.25 -4.53 -17.60
N ASP A 43 9.60 -5.76 -17.21
CA ASP A 43 9.02 -6.99 -17.76
C ASP A 43 7.51 -7.12 -17.48
N LEU A 44 7.03 -6.50 -16.40
CA LEU A 44 5.61 -6.41 -16.08
C LEU A 44 4.88 -5.35 -16.91
N GLY A 45 5.61 -4.38 -17.47
CA GLY A 45 5.06 -3.29 -18.28
C GLY A 45 5.20 -1.90 -17.66
N CYS A 46 5.95 -1.77 -16.56
CA CYS A 46 6.35 -0.45 -16.07
C CYS A 46 7.35 0.20 -17.02
N TYR A 47 7.37 1.52 -17.03
CA TYR A 47 8.31 2.34 -17.80
C TYR A 47 8.70 3.58 -17.00
N TRP A 48 9.80 4.20 -17.37
CA TRP A 48 10.38 5.34 -16.65
C TRP A 48 10.45 6.56 -17.56
N ASN A 49 10.47 7.76 -16.95
CA ASN A 49 10.56 9.03 -17.69
C ASN A 49 9.44 9.20 -18.72
N GLY A 50 8.23 8.76 -18.41
CA GLY A 50 7.10 8.77 -19.33
C GLY A 50 6.72 10.17 -19.83
N VAL A 51 6.98 11.21 -19.04
CA VAL A 51 6.78 12.61 -19.46
C VAL A 51 7.78 12.98 -20.57
N ASP A 52 9.05 12.68 -20.40
CA ASP A 52 10.09 13.00 -21.37
C ASP A 52 9.94 12.19 -22.66
N GLU A 53 9.45 10.94 -22.53
CA GLU A 53 9.16 10.06 -23.67
C GLU A 53 7.80 10.34 -24.34
N GLY A 54 7.05 11.31 -23.85
CA GLY A 54 5.74 11.69 -24.40
C GLY A 54 4.61 10.68 -24.13
N GLN A 55 4.79 9.78 -23.17
CA GLN A 55 3.80 8.78 -22.77
C GLN A 55 2.87 9.27 -21.66
N ASP A 56 3.37 10.16 -20.80
CA ASP A 56 2.67 10.68 -19.64
C ASP A 56 2.35 12.17 -19.74
N CYS A 57 1.38 12.63 -18.97
CA CYS A 57 0.95 14.01 -18.96
C CYS A 57 1.99 14.88 -18.24
N PRO A 58 2.58 15.92 -18.91
CA PRO A 58 3.59 16.77 -18.29
C PRO A 58 3.10 17.51 -17.02
N CYS A 59 1.80 17.79 -16.92
CA CYS A 59 1.24 18.46 -15.74
C CYS A 59 1.01 17.51 -14.55
N CYS A 60 0.95 16.19 -14.78
CA CYS A 60 0.70 15.19 -13.75
C CYS A 60 1.98 14.47 -13.30
N GLY A 61 3.05 14.54 -14.10
CA GLY A 61 4.31 13.82 -13.89
C GLY A 61 4.31 12.39 -14.44
N ASP A 62 5.42 11.70 -14.23
CA ASP A 62 5.60 10.30 -14.65
C ASP A 62 4.59 9.38 -13.98
N ARG A 63 4.27 8.26 -14.63
CA ARG A 63 3.36 7.27 -14.10
C ARG A 63 4.00 6.41 -13.03
N TRP A 64 5.20 5.90 -13.25
CA TRP A 64 5.83 4.92 -12.40
C TRP A 64 7.02 5.48 -11.63
N TYR A 65 7.04 5.18 -10.32
CA TYR A 65 8.08 5.62 -9.40
C TYR A 65 8.62 4.44 -8.61
N PRO A 66 9.90 4.04 -8.80
CA PRO A 66 10.57 3.15 -7.88
C PRO A 66 10.88 3.89 -6.57
N SER A 67 10.83 3.18 -5.45
CA SER A 67 11.08 3.77 -4.13
C SER A 67 12.53 4.22 -3.90
N GLY A 68 13.46 3.73 -4.73
CA GLY A 68 14.90 4.01 -4.58
C GLY A 68 15.57 3.25 -3.43
N HIS A 69 14.82 2.47 -2.67
CA HIS A 69 15.33 1.66 -1.55
C HIS A 69 14.39 0.48 -1.26
N SER A 70 14.91 -0.51 -0.56
CA SER A 70 14.09 -1.64 -0.11
C SER A 70 13.14 -1.25 1.01
N VAL A 71 12.01 -1.96 1.09
CA VAL A 71 11.07 -1.84 2.22
C VAL A 71 11.74 -2.40 3.48
N ASP A 72 12.00 -1.54 4.46
CA ASP A 72 12.58 -1.89 5.74
C ASP A 72 11.54 -1.77 6.85
N LEU A 73 10.89 -2.90 7.16
CA LEU A 73 9.83 -2.97 8.18
C LEU A 73 10.37 -2.70 9.59
N GLU A 74 11.62 -3.08 9.86
CA GLU A 74 12.23 -2.87 11.17
C GLU A 74 12.52 -1.39 11.43
N ASP A 75 13.07 -0.70 10.44
CA ASP A 75 13.29 0.75 10.51
C ASP A 75 11.98 1.52 10.64
N MET A 76 10.95 1.14 9.86
CA MET A 76 9.62 1.73 9.97
C MET A 76 9.03 1.57 11.38
N ASN A 77 9.15 0.37 11.98
CA ASN A 77 8.68 0.12 13.34
C ASN A 77 9.46 0.93 14.40
N LYS A 78 10.78 1.05 14.24
CA LYS A 78 11.63 1.80 15.17
C LYS A 78 11.39 3.30 15.09
N LYS A 79 11.39 3.86 13.89
CA LYS A 79 11.28 5.30 13.64
C LYS A 79 9.98 5.90 14.18
N TRP A 80 8.89 5.14 14.15
CA TRP A 80 7.55 5.62 14.50
C TRP A 80 6.99 5.02 15.79
N GLY A 81 7.76 4.18 16.51
CA GLY A 81 7.24 3.43 17.66
C GLY A 81 6.02 2.58 17.27
N GLY A 82 6.09 1.95 16.09
CA GLY A 82 5.00 1.27 15.43
C GLY A 82 4.40 2.06 14.26
N TYR A 83 3.80 1.36 13.32
CA TYR A 83 3.19 1.99 12.15
C TYR A 83 1.77 2.46 12.48
N GLU A 84 1.49 3.75 12.30
CA GLU A 84 0.15 4.28 12.50
C GLU A 84 -0.74 3.85 11.33
N VAL A 85 -1.87 3.24 11.64
CA VAL A 85 -2.93 2.90 10.70
C VAL A 85 -4.19 3.65 11.07
N SER A 86 -4.89 4.16 10.08
CA SER A 86 -6.14 4.86 10.30
C SER A 86 -7.11 4.67 9.16
N GLU A 87 -8.40 4.64 9.48
CA GLU A 87 -9.47 4.55 8.50
C GLU A 87 -10.61 5.50 8.86
N TRP A 88 -11.29 6.03 7.85
CA TRP A 88 -12.47 6.84 8.01
C TRP A 88 -13.73 6.01 7.78
N LEU A 89 -14.74 6.20 8.63
CA LEU A 89 -16.07 5.71 8.34
C LEU A 89 -16.77 6.64 7.36
N GLU A 90 -17.58 6.05 6.49
CA GLU A 90 -18.45 6.83 5.61
C GLU A 90 -19.42 7.68 6.44
N LYS A 91 -19.57 8.93 6.01
CA LYS A 91 -20.48 9.89 6.64
C LYS A 91 -21.93 9.35 6.64
N GLY A 92 -22.58 9.44 7.78
CA GLY A 92 -23.98 9.00 7.93
C GLY A 92 -24.17 7.55 8.39
N LYS A 93 -23.11 6.77 8.56
CA LYS A 93 -23.20 5.44 9.19
C LYS A 93 -23.17 5.58 10.71
N ILE A 94 -24.23 5.07 11.35
CA ILE A 94 -24.31 4.94 12.81
C ILE A 94 -23.74 3.55 13.15
N ALA A 95 -22.56 3.53 13.77
CA ALA A 95 -21.97 2.32 14.32
C ALA A 95 -21.46 2.63 15.72
N SER A 96 -21.52 1.66 16.64
CA SER A 96 -20.88 1.79 17.94
C SER A 96 -19.35 1.85 17.77
N ASP A 97 -18.65 2.53 18.67
CA ASP A 97 -17.19 2.59 18.63
C ASP A 97 -16.56 1.19 18.74
N GLU A 98 -17.19 0.29 19.50
CA GLU A 98 -16.77 -1.11 19.63
C GLU A 98 -16.85 -1.87 18.30
N ASP A 99 -17.94 -1.72 17.54
CA ASP A 99 -18.09 -2.36 16.22
C ASP A 99 -17.07 -1.81 15.22
N VAL A 100 -16.81 -0.50 15.27
CA VAL A 100 -15.80 0.16 14.45
C VAL A 100 -14.41 -0.39 14.74
N ILE A 101 -14.01 -0.47 16.00
CA ILE A 101 -12.73 -1.02 16.43
C ILE A 101 -12.60 -2.48 16.03
N LYS A 102 -13.65 -3.29 16.21
CA LYS A 102 -13.66 -4.71 15.82
C LYS A 102 -13.47 -4.90 14.33
N SER A 103 -14.18 -4.11 13.51
CA SER A 103 -14.04 -4.14 12.05
C SER A 103 -12.63 -3.72 11.63
N PHE A 104 -12.11 -2.64 12.23
CA PHE A 104 -10.77 -2.14 11.97
C PHE A 104 -9.69 -3.18 12.30
N LYS A 105 -9.73 -3.80 13.49
CA LYS A 105 -8.82 -4.88 13.87
C LYS A 105 -8.89 -6.07 12.91
N SER A 106 -10.07 -6.36 12.35
CA SER A 106 -10.24 -7.46 11.39
C SER A 106 -9.52 -7.19 10.04
N SER A 107 -9.34 -5.92 9.66
CA SER A 107 -8.60 -5.52 8.46
C SER A 107 -7.11 -5.82 8.56
N TYR A 108 -6.60 -5.87 9.78
CA TYR A 108 -5.18 -6.10 10.09
C TYR A 108 -4.98 -7.39 10.88
N LYS A 109 -5.66 -8.48 10.47
CA LYS A 109 -5.51 -9.80 11.09
C LYS A 109 -4.04 -10.20 11.18
N LYS A 110 -3.65 -10.79 12.31
CA LYS A 110 -2.29 -11.21 12.65
C LYS A 110 -1.32 -10.06 12.94
N SER A 111 -1.73 -8.81 12.88
CA SER A 111 -0.88 -7.69 13.30
C SER A 111 -0.81 -7.62 14.82
N LYS A 112 0.38 -7.36 15.33
CA LYS A 112 0.58 -7.07 16.75
C LYS A 112 0.27 -5.60 17.00
N TRP A 113 -0.76 -5.32 17.76
CA TRP A 113 -1.15 -3.98 18.15
C TRP A 113 -0.21 -3.45 19.24
N LEU A 114 0.34 -2.28 19.02
CA LEU A 114 1.19 -1.56 19.98
C LEU A 114 0.40 -0.56 20.80
N THR A 115 -0.72 -0.07 20.28
CA THR A 115 -1.72 0.71 21.01
C THR A 115 -3.11 0.16 20.72
N GLU A 116 -4.03 0.25 21.69
CA GLU A 116 -5.43 -0.03 21.40
C GLU A 116 -5.97 1.03 20.44
N PRO A 117 -6.72 0.63 19.40
CA PRO A 117 -7.36 1.58 18.50
C PRO A 117 -8.33 2.48 19.25
N ILE A 118 -8.34 3.74 18.87
CA ILE A 118 -9.28 4.75 19.38
C ILE A 118 -10.15 5.27 18.24
N VAL A 119 -11.37 5.69 18.57
CA VAL A 119 -12.27 6.34 17.62
C VAL A 119 -12.30 7.84 17.93
N GLU A 120 -12.04 8.65 16.93
CA GLU A 120 -12.13 10.11 16.99
C GLU A 120 -13.26 10.59 16.08
N GLU A 121 -13.98 11.62 16.50
CA GLU A 121 -14.90 12.33 15.64
C GLU A 121 -14.25 13.62 15.12
N LYS A 122 -14.21 13.77 13.79
CA LYS A 122 -13.63 14.94 13.14
C LYS A 122 -14.41 15.28 11.88
N TYR A 123 -14.78 16.54 11.74
CA TYR A 123 -15.56 17.03 10.58
C TYR A 123 -16.89 16.28 10.34
N GLY A 124 -17.54 15.82 11.42
CA GLY A 124 -18.79 15.05 11.35
C GLY A 124 -18.64 13.63 10.81
N SER A 125 -17.43 13.08 10.84
CA SER A 125 -17.13 11.70 10.48
C SER A 125 -16.28 11.05 11.58
N LYS A 126 -16.44 9.74 11.76
CA LYS A 126 -15.61 8.97 12.68
C LYS A 126 -14.33 8.51 12.00
N ARG A 127 -13.20 8.64 12.68
CA ARG A 127 -11.91 8.11 12.28
C ARG A 127 -11.41 7.15 13.36
N VAL A 128 -11.01 5.96 12.97
CA VAL A 128 -10.36 5.00 13.86
C VAL A 128 -8.85 5.02 13.61
N ILE A 129 -8.07 5.01 14.69
CA ILE A 129 -6.61 5.09 14.64
C ILE A 129 -6.02 4.07 15.59
N GLY A 130 -4.93 3.42 15.18
CA GLY A 130 -4.14 2.52 16.02
C GLY A 130 -2.71 2.40 15.52
N LYS A 131 -1.82 1.85 16.35
CA LYS A 131 -0.45 1.53 15.94
C LYS A 131 -0.23 0.03 15.93
N ILE A 132 0.36 -0.46 14.84
CA ILE A 132 0.71 -1.87 14.65
C ILE A 132 2.21 -2.04 14.47
N LYS A 133 2.72 -3.20 14.85
CA LYS A 133 4.05 -3.66 14.44
C LYS A 133 3.92 -4.35 13.10
N LEU A 134 4.66 -3.89 12.10
CA LEU A 134 4.75 -4.55 10.79
C LEU A 134 5.75 -5.71 10.89
N GLU A 135 5.26 -6.92 10.59
CA GLU A 135 6.06 -8.15 10.67
C GLU A 135 6.20 -8.86 9.31
N SER A 136 5.44 -8.41 8.30
CA SER A 136 5.53 -8.96 6.94
C SER A 136 5.20 -7.93 5.87
N ILE A 137 5.66 -8.19 4.64
CA ILE A 137 5.35 -7.36 3.49
C ILE A 137 3.84 -7.33 3.19
N GLU A 138 3.13 -8.42 3.46
CA GLU A 138 1.67 -8.47 3.26
C GLU A 138 0.92 -7.55 4.22
N GLN A 139 1.39 -7.41 5.46
CA GLN A 139 0.81 -6.45 6.40
C GLN A 139 1.05 -5.03 5.91
N TYR A 140 2.25 -4.71 5.44
CA TYR A 140 2.56 -3.39 4.86
C TYR A 140 1.72 -3.13 3.60
N ALA A 141 1.65 -4.07 2.68
CA ALA A 141 0.81 -3.96 1.49
C ALA A 141 -0.68 -3.78 1.83
N GLN A 142 -1.18 -4.43 2.90
CA GLN A 142 -2.56 -4.25 3.37
C GLN A 142 -2.79 -2.83 3.90
N VAL A 143 -1.82 -2.26 4.63
CA VAL A 143 -1.88 -0.87 5.08
C VAL A 143 -1.94 0.07 3.87
N MET A 144 -1.07 -0.12 2.89
CA MET A 144 -1.04 0.70 1.68
C MET A 144 -2.34 0.58 0.87
N ALA A 145 -2.89 -0.63 0.73
CA ALA A 145 -4.16 -0.87 0.07
C ALA A 145 -5.32 -0.16 0.79
N ASN A 146 -5.35 -0.21 2.12
CA ASN A 146 -6.41 0.44 2.90
C ASN A 146 -6.32 1.98 2.85
N LEU A 147 -5.10 2.53 2.84
CA LEU A 147 -4.90 3.98 2.75
C LEU A 147 -5.27 4.54 1.37
N TYR A 148 -4.90 3.84 0.30
CA TYR A 148 -4.97 4.38 -1.05
C TYR A 148 -6.05 3.73 -1.92
N GLY A 149 -6.50 2.55 -1.72
CA GLY A 149 -7.62 1.80 -2.30
C GLY A 149 -8.21 2.27 -3.65
N TRP A 150 -7.33 2.56 -4.64
CA TRP A 150 -7.69 3.23 -5.88
C TRP A 150 -7.81 2.29 -7.09
N THR A 151 -7.29 1.08 -6.97
CA THR A 151 -7.35 0.05 -8.01
C THR A 151 -7.90 -1.27 -7.47
N LYS A 152 -8.10 -2.27 -8.34
CA LYS A 152 -8.52 -3.63 -7.95
C LYS A 152 -7.75 -4.66 -8.77
N PRO A 153 -6.74 -5.34 -8.17
CA PRO A 153 -6.26 -5.19 -6.80
C PRO A 153 -5.58 -3.83 -6.56
N ASP A 154 -5.40 -3.47 -5.27
CA ASP A 154 -4.71 -2.24 -4.89
C ASP A 154 -3.19 -2.42 -4.86
N CYS A 155 -2.74 -3.59 -4.38
CA CYS A 155 -1.34 -3.95 -4.38
C CYS A 155 -1.15 -5.37 -4.93
N ARG A 156 0.02 -5.62 -5.54
CA ARG A 156 0.51 -6.95 -5.88
C ARG A 156 1.90 -7.16 -5.30
N ILE A 157 2.12 -8.35 -4.77
CA ILE A 157 3.40 -8.78 -4.23
C ILE A 157 3.92 -9.89 -5.14
N PHE A 158 5.07 -9.67 -5.73
CA PHE A 158 5.77 -10.61 -6.61
C PHE A 158 6.93 -11.23 -5.84
N TYR A 159 6.83 -12.50 -5.54
CA TYR A 159 7.86 -13.25 -4.85
C TYR A 159 8.90 -13.82 -5.82
N LYS A 160 10.11 -14.07 -5.33
CA LYS A 160 11.22 -14.60 -6.13
C LYS A 160 10.91 -15.99 -6.71
N ASP A 161 10.10 -16.78 -6.02
CA ASP A 161 9.66 -18.11 -6.46
C ASP A 161 8.59 -18.10 -7.59
N GLY A 162 8.20 -16.91 -8.04
CA GLY A 162 7.16 -16.73 -9.06
C GLY A 162 5.74 -16.61 -8.48
N THR A 163 5.56 -16.77 -7.19
CA THR A 163 4.25 -16.55 -6.53
C THR A 163 3.84 -15.08 -6.64
N VAL A 164 2.57 -14.83 -6.95
CA VAL A 164 1.97 -13.49 -6.94
C VAL A 164 0.82 -13.45 -5.96
N LYS A 165 0.80 -12.44 -5.11
CA LYS A 165 -0.28 -12.22 -4.15
C LYS A 165 -0.96 -10.89 -4.39
N GLU A 166 -2.27 -10.93 -4.54
CA GLU A 166 -3.11 -9.73 -4.70
C GLU A 166 -3.65 -9.27 -3.35
N ILE A 167 -3.58 -7.97 -3.10
CA ILE A 167 -4.06 -7.33 -1.87
C ILE A 167 -5.13 -6.30 -2.26
N PHE A 168 -6.28 -6.43 -1.62
CA PHE A 168 -7.43 -5.55 -1.81
C PHE A 168 -7.67 -4.71 -0.56
N SER A 169 -8.09 -3.48 -0.75
CA SER A 169 -8.52 -2.61 0.35
C SER A 169 -9.68 -3.23 1.13
N LYS A 170 -9.60 -3.13 2.45
CA LYS A 170 -10.64 -3.55 3.40
C LYS A 170 -11.19 -2.32 4.11
N LYS A 171 -11.67 -1.34 3.35
CA LYS A 171 -12.26 -0.11 3.90
C LYS A 171 -13.46 -0.44 4.78
N LEU A 172 -13.57 0.27 5.89
CA LEU A 172 -14.77 0.27 6.73
C LEU A 172 -15.96 0.82 5.90
N LYS A 173 -17.00 0.02 5.78
CA LYS A 173 -18.21 0.38 5.07
C LYS A 173 -19.25 0.97 6.02
#